data_509d42bb01682149712fb2a2e7855d6a
#
_entry.id   509d42bb01682149712fb2a2e7855d6a
#
_cell.length_a   1.000
_cell.length_b   1.000
_cell.length_c   1.000
_cell.angle_alpha   90.00
_cell.angle_beta   90.00
_cell.angle_gamma   90.00
#
_symmetry.space_group_name_H-M   'P 1'
#
loop_
_entity.id
_entity.type
_entity.pdbx_description
1 polymer ?
#
loop_
_entity_poly.entity_id
_entity_poly.type
_entity_poly.pdbx_seq_one_letter_code
_entity_poly.pdbx_strand_id
1 'polypeptide(L)'
;MSDPYNRVPGGTARAVLEYLARHLVDEPDAVEVETGGGSAGQPVRLSLKVGPGDVGRVIGRRGRTAQAMRAVTRAAAARDGEEVFVDIVD
;
A
#
# COMPACT_ATOMS: atom_id res chain seq x y z
N MET A 1 -1.75 -8.89 -18.21
CA MET A 1 -0.43 -8.33 -18.53
C MET A 1 -0.56 -6.83 -18.69
N SER A 2 0.27 -6.07 -18.05
CA SER A 2 0.19 -4.63 -18.13
C SER A 2 0.91 -4.12 -19.38
N ASP A 3 0.24 -3.23 -20.08
CA ASP A 3 0.82 -2.50 -21.21
C ASP A 3 1.75 -1.44 -20.62
N PRO A 4 3.04 -1.39 -21.03
CA PRO A 4 3.97 -0.39 -20.49
C PRO A 4 3.54 1.05 -20.77
N TYR A 5 2.71 1.27 -21.79
CA TYR A 5 2.21 2.59 -22.12
C TYR A 5 0.97 2.98 -21.31
N ASN A 6 0.37 2.02 -20.63
CA ASN A 6 -0.84 2.23 -19.83
C ASN A 6 -0.61 1.91 -18.35
N ARG A 7 0.64 1.99 -17.90
CA ARG A 7 0.95 1.72 -16.51
C ARG A 7 0.28 2.73 -15.60
N VAL A 8 -0.48 2.22 -14.62
CA VAL A 8 -1.09 3.06 -13.61
C VAL A 8 -0.05 3.39 -12.54
N PRO A 9 0.19 4.68 -12.23
CA PRO A 9 1.14 5.03 -11.18
C PRO A 9 0.80 4.32 -9.87
N GLY A 10 1.80 3.68 -9.27
CA GLY A 10 1.65 2.97 -8.01
C GLY A 10 0.94 1.64 -8.10
N GLY A 11 0.63 1.13 -9.31
CA GLY A 11 -0.12 -0.10 -9.46
C GLY A 11 0.54 -1.31 -8.82
N THR A 12 1.84 -1.49 -9.02
CA THR A 12 2.58 -2.60 -8.42
C THR A 12 2.65 -2.45 -6.90
N ALA A 13 2.98 -1.27 -6.41
CA ALA A 13 3.06 -1.00 -4.98
C ALA A 13 1.69 -1.18 -4.30
N ARG A 14 0.62 -0.72 -4.96
CA ARG A 14 -0.74 -0.91 -4.45
C ARG A 14 -1.07 -2.38 -4.29
N ALA A 15 -0.76 -3.19 -5.30
CA ALA A 15 -1.04 -4.63 -5.27
C ALA A 15 -0.25 -5.32 -4.16
N VAL A 16 1.00 -4.93 -3.96
CA VAL A 16 1.85 -5.47 -2.88
C VAL A 16 1.24 -5.11 -1.51
N LEU A 17 0.89 -3.85 -1.31
CA LEU A 17 0.31 -3.40 -0.05
C LEU A 17 -1.00 -4.13 0.26
N GLU A 18 -1.86 -4.26 -0.73
CA GLU A 18 -3.13 -4.96 -0.59
C GLU A 18 -2.92 -6.42 -0.22
N TYR A 19 -1.99 -7.08 -0.90
CA TYR A 19 -1.65 -8.47 -0.63
C TYR A 19 -1.17 -8.66 0.83
N LEU A 20 -0.23 -7.80 1.25
CA LEU A 20 0.31 -7.88 2.61
C LEU A 20 -0.79 -7.66 3.65
N ALA A 21 -1.61 -6.63 3.46
CA ALA A 21 -2.67 -6.32 4.40
C ALA A 21 -3.68 -7.46 4.52
N ARG A 22 -4.09 -8.05 3.40
CA ARG A 22 -5.05 -9.15 3.40
C ARG A 22 -4.56 -10.37 4.15
N HIS A 23 -3.26 -10.58 4.19
CA HIS A 23 -2.67 -11.73 4.90
C HIS A 23 -2.48 -11.46 6.39
N LEU A 24 -2.60 -10.21 6.83
CA LEU A 24 -2.41 -9.84 8.23
C LEU A 24 -3.71 -9.70 9.01
N VAL A 25 -4.82 -9.48 8.31
CA VAL A 25 -6.09 -9.12 8.94
C VAL A 25 -7.03 -10.32 9.07
N ASP A 26 -8.00 -10.19 9.98
CA ASP A 26 -9.07 -11.18 10.12
C ASP A 26 -10.15 -11.02 9.06
N GLU A 27 -10.32 -9.81 8.54
CA GLU A 27 -11.35 -9.49 7.56
C GLU A 27 -10.74 -9.01 6.25
N PRO A 28 -10.19 -9.93 5.43
CA PRO A 28 -9.53 -9.52 4.20
C PRO A 28 -10.45 -8.82 3.20
N ASP A 29 -11.75 -9.12 3.23
CA ASP A 29 -12.69 -8.47 2.33
C ASP A 29 -12.92 -7.00 2.66
N ALA A 30 -12.52 -6.56 3.85
CA ALA A 30 -12.62 -5.15 4.25
C ALA A 30 -11.40 -4.34 3.87
N VAL A 31 -10.35 -4.97 3.35
CA VAL A 31 -9.13 -4.27 2.95
C VAL A 31 -9.38 -3.47 1.66
N GLU A 32 -9.07 -2.19 1.73
CA GLU A 32 -9.15 -1.30 0.57
C GLU A 32 -7.89 -0.45 0.51
N VAL A 33 -7.37 -0.25 -0.68
CA VAL A 33 -6.24 0.64 -0.91
C VAL A 33 -6.66 1.67 -1.95
N GLU A 34 -6.67 2.94 -1.54
CA GLU A 34 -6.94 4.04 -2.43
C GLU A 34 -5.63 4.67 -2.89
N THR A 35 -5.59 5.05 -4.16
CA THR A 35 -4.42 5.65 -4.77
C THR A 35 -4.71 7.12 -5.06
N GLY A 36 -3.76 7.98 -4.70
CA GLY A 36 -3.82 9.41 -5.03
C GLY A 36 -2.44 9.91 -5.45
N GLY A 37 -2.40 11.09 -6.02
CA GLY A 37 -1.15 11.68 -6.47
C GLY A 37 -0.56 10.99 -7.69
N GLY A 38 0.77 11.07 -7.83
CA GLY A 38 1.50 10.36 -8.87
C GLY A 38 1.54 11.02 -10.23
N SER A 39 0.96 12.21 -10.38
CA SER A 39 1.03 12.94 -11.64
C SER A 39 2.18 13.96 -11.61
N ALA A 40 2.73 14.26 -12.78
CA ALA A 40 3.77 15.28 -12.95
C ALA A 40 4.98 15.09 -12.02
N GLY A 41 5.38 13.84 -11.80
CA GLY A 41 6.55 13.54 -10.97
C GLY A 41 6.29 13.59 -9.47
N GLN A 42 5.06 13.79 -9.06
CA GLN A 42 4.70 13.76 -7.64
C GLN A 42 4.65 12.34 -7.10
N PRO A 43 4.93 12.15 -5.81
CA PRO A 43 4.82 10.82 -5.21
C PRO A 43 3.39 10.29 -5.27
N VAL A 44 3.26 8.98 -5.34
CA VAL A 44 1.98 8.30 -5.22
C VAL A 44 1.65 8.16 -3.74
N ARG A 45 0.42 8.42 -3.37
CA ARG A 45 -0.07 8.22 -2.02
C ARG A 45 -1.00 7.02 -2.00
N LEU A 46 -0.68 6.05 -1.17
CA LEU A 46 -1.51 4.86 -0.98
C LEU A 46 -2.13 4.93 0.42
N SER A 47 -3.45 4.89 0.47
CA SER A 47 -4.19 4.92 1.73
C SER A 47 -4.78 3.55 1.99
N LEU A 48 -4.30 2.88 3.02
CA LEU A 48 -4.76 1.55 3.40
C LEU A 48 -5.87 1.67 4.43
N LYS A 49 -7.00 1.06 4.12
CA LYS A 49 -8.13 0.95 5.03
C LYS A 49 -8.40 -0.52 5.31
N VAL A 50 -8.62 -0.84 6.56
CA VAL A 50 -8.94 -2.21 7.01
C VAL A 50 -10.18 -2.17 7.89
N GLY A 51 -10.71 -3.35 8.23
CA GLY A 51 -11.83 -3.42 9.17
C GLY A 51 -11.45 -2.81 10.52
N PRO A 52 -12.41 -2.25 11.26
CA PRO A 52 -12.11 -1.55 12.51
C PRO A 52 -11.36 -2.38 13.53
N GLY A 53 -11.64 -3.67 13.59
CA GLY A 53 -10.97 -4.57 14.51
C GLY A 53 -9.55 -4.96 14.11
N ASP A 54 -9.14 -4.59 12.90
CA ASP A 54 -7.84 -4.99 12.35
C ASP A 54 -6.79 -3.88 12.30
N VAL A 55 -7.16 -2.65 12.67
CA VAL A 55 -6.21 -1.54 12.62
C VAL A 55 -4.95 -1.84 13.45
N GLY A 56 -5.12 -2.36 14.65
CA GLY A 56 -4.00 -2.72 15.51
C GLY A 56 -3.10 -3.79 14.91
N ARG A 57 -3.67 -4.70 14.11
CA ARG A 57 -2.90 -5.78 13.48
C ARG A 57 -1.97 -5.25 12.39
N VAL A 58 -2.44 -4.27 11.62
CA VAL A 58 -1.62 -3.70 10.54
C VAL A 58 -0.60 -2.69 11.05
N ILE A 59 -0.87 -2.07 12.19
CA ILE A 59 0.11 -1.20 12.84
C ILE A 59 1.18 -2.03 13.54
N GLY A 60 0.74 -3.02 14.30
CA GLY A 60 1.63 -3.91 15.02
C GLY A 60 2.24 -3.28 16.26
N ARG A 61 2.98 -4.09 17.00
CA ARG A 61 3.62 -3.64 18.22
C ARG A 61 4.67 -2.59 17.89
N ARG A 62 4.54 -1.42 18.51
CA ARG A 62 5.45 -0.27 18.29
C ARG A 62 5.51 0.18 16.82
N GLY A 63 4.45 -0.10 16.05
CA GLY A 63 4.41 0.28 14.65
C GLY A 63 5.27 -0.55 13.73
N ARG A 64 5.81 -1.67 14.19
CA ARG A 64 6.78 -2.47 13.41
C ARG A 64 6.16 -3.10 12.17
N THR A 65 4.93 -3.59 12.27
CA THR A 65 4.24 -4.18 11.13
C THR A 65 4.01 -3.12 10.05
N ALA A 66 3.52 -1.95 10.45
CA ALA A 66 3.31 -0.85 9.51
C ALA A 66 4.62 -0.43 8.84
N GLN A 67 5.70 -0.34 9.60
CA GLN A 67 7.01 0.03 9.04
C GLN A 67 7.50 -1.02 8.05
N ALA A 68 7.31 -2.31 8.36
CA ALA A 68 7.69 -3.38 7.46
C ALA A 68 6.89 -3.33 6.15
N MET A 69 5.58 -3.11 6.24
CA MET A 69 4.75 -2.97 5.05
C MET A 69 5.17 -1.78 4.20
N ARG A 70 5.47 -0.65 4.84
CA ARG A 70 5.96 0.53 4.13
C ARG A 70 7.25 0.25 3.39
N ALA A 71 8.19 -0.43 4.05
CA ALA A 71 9.49 -0.75 3.44
C ALA A 71 9.33 -1.63 2.21
N VAL A 72 8.53 -2.70 2.31
CA VAL A 72 8.30 -3.61 1.19
C VAL A 72 7.57 -2.89 0.05
N THR A 73 6.56 -2.09 0.38
CA THR A 73 5.79 -1.36 -0.62
C THR A 73 6.65 -0.33 -1.36
N ARG A 74 7.50 0.39 -0.62
CA ARG A 74 8.44 1.35 -1.22
C ARG A 74 9.45 0.67 -2.13
N ALA A 75 9.95 -0.49 -1.72
CA ALA A 75 10.89 -1.26 -2.53
C ALA A 75 10.23 -1.69 -3.85
N ALA A 76 8.98 -2.13 -3.79
CA ALA A 76 8.22 -2.50 -4.99
C ALA A 76 8.05 -1.30 -5.92
N ALA A 77 7.74 -0.13 -5.38
CA ALA A 77 7.59 1.09 -6.16
C ALA A 77 8.91 1.52 -6.79
N ALA A 78 10.00 1.40 -6.05
CA ALA A 78 11.32 1.81 -6.53
C ALA A 78 11.75 1.01 -7.76
N ARG A 79 11.35 -0.25 -7.85
CA ARG A 79 11.63 -1.06 -9.04
C ARG A 79 10.98 -0.50 -10.29
N ASP A 80 9.87 0.20 -10.14
CA ASP A 80 9.16 0.84 -11.24
C ASP A 80 9.55 2.32 -11.38
N GLY A 81 10.56 2.77 -10.65
CA GLY A 81 11.01 4.16 -10.69
C GLY A 81 10.04 5.12 -10.02
N GLU A 82 9.21 4.64 -9.10
CA GLU A 82 8.20 5.45 -8.44
C GLU A 82 8.49 5.62 -6.96
N GLU A 83 8.02 6.74 -6.41
CA GLU A 83 8.05 7.02 -4.99
C GLU A 83 6.62 6.93 -4.45
N VAL A 84 6.44 6.22 -3.34
CA VAL A 84 5.11 6.10 -2.73
C VAL A 84 5.18 6.44 -1.25
N PHE A 85 4.08 6.99 -0.75
CA PHE A 85 3.82 7.14 0.67
C PHE A 85 2.64 6.26 1.05
N VAL A 86 2.74 5.59 2.18
CA VAL A 86 1.70 4.69 2.68
C VAL A 86 1.11 5.28 3.95
N ASP A 87 -0.18 5.58 3.90
CA ASP A 87 -0.96 6.01 5.06
C ASP A 87 -1.88 4.88 5.48
N ILE A 88 -1.97 4.64 6.77
CA ILE A 88 -2.95 3.70 7.33
C ILE A 88 -4.07 4.53 7.91
N VAL A 89 -5.28 4.31 7.37
CA VAL A 89 -6.46 5.06 7.80
C VAL A 89 -6.97 4.47 9.11
N ASP A 90 -7.18 5.33 10.06
CA ASP A 90 -7.57 4.93 11.41
C ASP A 90 -9.09 4.92 11.58
#